data_90133891580a68cf7dc0af9742f3cff1
#
_entry.id   90133891580a68cf7dc0af9742f3cff1
#
_cell.length_a   1.000
_cell.length_b   1.000
_cell.length_c   1.000
_cell.angle_alpha   90.00
_cell.angle_beta   90.00
_cell.angle_gamma   90.00
#
_symmetry.space_group_name_H-M   'P 1'
#
loop_
_entity.id
_entity.type
_entity.pdbx_description
1 polymer ?
#
loop_
_entity_poly.entity_id
_entity_poly.type
_entity_poly.pdbx_seq_one_letter_code
_entity_poly.pdbx_strand_id
1 'polypeptide(L)'
;MNVLLKEWVGDFGLPPFAAITDNDFGPAFEAALAEARRNIAGIAEAAESPSFANTIEALELAEGSLDRVAGVFYNLAGADSTPAREALQRDLAPKMSAFSSEVTNNKALFARVDALWQGRDGLQLAPEQLRVLTLYRQMFVRAGAVLEGEAAARLTAVKSRLAVLGTQFGQNLLADERAWFMPLAEADLEGLPEFVVAAARAAGVEKDAAGPVVTLSRSLIVPFLQFSPRRALRQKAYEAWVARGANGGATDNRAIAAEILALRDERAKLLGYASFADYKLEPEMAKTPA
;
A
#
# COMPACT_ATOMS: atom_id res chain seq x y z
N MET A 1 23.91 -18.59 -12.38
CA MET A 1 23.66 -17.69 -11.24
C MET A 1 22.71 -16.61 -11.75
N ASN A 2 21.61 -16.36 -11.04
CA ASN A 2 20.55 -15.41 -11.45
C ASN A 2 21.14 -14.00 -11.60
N VAL A 3 20.81 -13.30 -12.68
CA VAL A 3 21.32 -11.96 -13.02
C VAL A 3 20.91 -10.90 -12.00
N LEU A 4 19.75 -11.06 -11.37
CA LEU A 4 19.21 -10.14 -10.35
C LEU A 4 19.95 -10.22 -9.01
N LEU A 5 20.65 -11.33 -8.75
CA LEU A 5 21.40 -11.56 -7.50
C LEU A 5 22.89 -11.22 -7.62
N LYS A 6 23.34 -10.77 -8.79
CA LYS A 6 24.71 -10.33 -9.01
C LYS A 6 24.81 -8.82 -8.78
N GLU A 7 26.02 -8.36 -8.49
CA GLU A 7 26.35 -6.94 -8.59
C GLU A 7 26.28 -6.48 -10.06
N TRP A 8 25.69 -5.32 -10.29
CA TRP A 8 25.62 -4.74 -11.63
C TRP A 8 26.75 -3.75 -11.82
N VAL A 9 27.67 -4.09 -12.71
CA VAL A 9 28.91 -3.35 -12.97
C VAL A 9 28.82 -2.45 -14.20
N GLY A 10 27.62 -2.30 -14.80
CA GLY A 10 27.38 -1.41 -15.93
C GLY A 10 27.36 0.07 -15.52
N ASP A 11 27.18 0.94 -16.51
CA ASP A 11 27.10 2.39 -16.29
C ASP A 11 26.04 2.73 -15.23
N PHE A 12 26.42 3.54 -14.25
CA PHE A 12 25.59 3.98 -13.14
C PHE A 12 25.02 2.84 -12.24
N GLY A 13 25.53 1.61 -12.33
CA GLY A 13 24.99 0.47 -11.60
C GLY A 13 23.56 0.10 -12.01
N LEU A 14 23.16 0.42 -13.24
CA LEU A 14 21.82 0.12 -13.74
C LEU A 14 21.61 -1.38 -13.93
N PRO A 15 20.37 -1.88 -13.72
CA PRO A 15 20.02 -3.26 -14.01
C PRO A 15 20.26 -3.59 -15.49
N PRO A 16 20.80 -4.74 -15.81
CA PRO A 16 20.99 -5.17 -17.20
C PRO A 16 19.66 -5.66 -17.79
N PHE A 17 18.71 -4.76 -18.02
CA PHE A 17 17.34 -5.07 -18.44
C PHE A 17 17.25 -6.02 -19.64
N ALA A 18 18.16 -5.91 -20.60
CA ALA A 18 18.19 -6.78 -21.77
C ALA A 18 18.51 -8.27 -21.44
N ALA A 19 19.09 -8.52 -20.26
CA ALA A 19 19.43 -9.88 -19.80
C ALA A 19 18.46 -10.43 -18.76
N ILE A 20 17.45 -9.63 -18.34
CA ILE A 20 16.46 -10.01 -17.34
C ILE A 20 15.21 -10.54 -18.06
N THR A 21 14.74 -11.71 -17.63
CA THR A 21 13.48 -12.31 -18.10
C THR A 21 12.50 -12.47 -16.94
N ASP A 22 11.20 -12.62 -17.26
CA ASP A 22 10.16 -12.82 -16.22
C ASP A 22 10.42 -14.08 -15.38
N ASN A 23 11.09 -15.10 -15.93
CA ASN A 23 11.43 -16.32 -15.20
C ASN A 23 12.57 -16.14 -14.17
N ASP A 24 13.33 -15.05 -14.23
CA ASP A 24 14.40 -14.78 -13.27
C ASP A 24 13.87 -14.30 -11.92
N PHE A 25 12.70 -13.64 -11.90
CA PHE A 25 12.20 -12.99 -10.69
C PHE A 25 11.82 -13.97 -9.58
N GLY A 26 11.03 -15.01 -9.87
CA GLY A 26 10.59 -15.96 -8.85
C GLY A 26 11.76 -16.55 -8.05
N PRO A 27 12.74 -17.19 -8.71
CA PRO A 27 13.93 -17.71 -8.02
C PRO A 27 14.76 -16.64 -7.31
N ALA A 28 14.84 -15.42 -7.87
CA ALA A 28 15.57 -14.32 -7.25
C ALA A 28 14.91 -13.86 -5.94
N PHE A 29 13.58 -13.71 -5.93
CA PHE A 29 12.84 -13.36 -4.71
C PHE A 29 12.99 -14.42 -3.62
N GLU A 30 12.89 -15.71 -3.95
CA GLU A 30 13.07 -16.78 -2.96
C GLU A 30 14.47 -16.75 -2.34
N ALA A 31 15.50 -16.57 -3.16
CA ALA A 31 16.88 -16.49 -2.68
C ALA A 31 17.12 -15.23 -1.82
N ALA A 32 16.61 -14.08 -2.28
CA ALA A 32 16.74 -12.80 -1.57
C ALA A 32 15.98 -12.76 -0.24
N LEU A 33 14.77 -13.33 -0.20
CA LEU A 33 14.00 -13.49 1.04
C LEU A 33 14.71 -14.40 2.05
N ALA A 34 15.30 -15.51 1.55
CA ALA A 34 16.06 -16.41 2.42
C ALA A 34 17.34 -15.74 2.96
N GLU A 35 18.02 -14.91 2.16
CA GLU A 35 19.17 -14.11 2.59
C GLU A 35 18.77 -13.08 3.63
N ALA A 36 17.72 -12.29 3.37
CA ALA A 36 17.22 -11.29 4.30
C ALA A 36 16.83 -11.90 5.65
N ARG A 37 16.14 -13.05 5.66
CA ARG A 37 15.81 -13.78 6.90
C ARG A 37 17.07 -14.18 7.68
N ARG A 38 18.10 -14.69 7.02
CA ARG A 38 19.36 -15.05 7.69
C ARG A 38 20.04 -13.81 8.29
N ASN A 39 20.09 -12.71 7.55
CA ASN A 39 20.69 -11.46 8.01
C ASN A 39 19.95 -10.91 9.24
N ILE A 40 18.63 -10.84 9.17
CA ILE A 40 17.77 -10.40 10.29
C ILE A 40 17.94 -11.31 11.52
N ALA A 41 17.95 -12.64 11.32
CA ALA A 41 18.17 -13.58 12.43
C ALA A 41 19.57 -13.37 13.06
N GLY A 42 20.61 -13.19 12.24
CA GLY A 42 21.97 -12.89 12.73
C GLY A 42 22.05 -11.63 13.57
N ILE A 43 21.29 -10.57 13.19
CA ILE A 43 21.21 -9.34 13.99
C ILE A 43 20.45 -9.61 15.29
N ALA A 44 19.31 -10.27 15.23
CA ALA A 44 18.46 -10.52 16.40
C ALA A 44 19.14 -11.40 17.45
N GLU A 45 19.94 -12.39 17.00
CA GLU A 45 20.60 -13.40 17.84
C GLU A 45 22.05 -13.05 18.19
N ALA A 46 22.55 -11.87 17.77
CA ALA A 46 23.92 -11.46 18.02
C ALA A 46 24.19 -11.39 19.54
N ALA A 47 25.27 -12.06 19.98
CA ALA A 47 25.66 -12.13 21.39
C ALA A 47 26.22 -10.80 21.92
N GLU A 48 26.74 -9.96 21.05
CA GLU A 48 27.30 -8.66 21.38
C GLU A 48 26.19 -7.69 21.82
N SER A 49 26.53 -6.80 22.75
CA SER A 49 25.62 -5.71 23.14
C SER A 49 25.21 -4.89 21.93
N PRO A 50 23.94 -4.44 21.86
CA PRO A 50 23.46 -3.61 20.78
C PRO A 50 24.31 -2.33 20.63
N SER A 51 24.70 -2.04 19.38
CA SER A 51 25.30 -0.78 18.97
C SER A 51 24.58 -0.27 17.74
N PHE A 52 24.73 1.01 17.40
CA PHE A 52 24.14 1.56 16.18
C PHE A 52 24.62 0.76 14.95
N ALA A 53 25.91 0.47 14.87
CA ALA A 53 26.49 -0.27 13.77
C ALA A 53 25.98 -1.73 13.66
N ASN A 54 25.99 -2.51 14.76
CA ASN A 54 25.61 -3.93 14.71
C ASN A 54 24.09 -4.18 14.77
N THR A 55 23.29 -3.11 14.84
CA THR A 55 21.83 -3.23 14.91
C THR A 55 21.16 -2.39 13.83
N ILE A 56 21.35 -1.06 13.84
CA ILE A 56 20.63 -0.17 12.89
C ILE A 56 21.28 -0.18 11.51
N GLU A 57 22.58 0.03 11.40
CA GLU A 57 23.28 -0.06 10.10
C GLU A 57 23.19 -1.47 9.50
N ALA A 58 23.29 -2.49 10.36
CA ALA A 58 23.10 -3.86 9.92
C ALA A 58 21.69 -4.13 9.40
N LEU A 59 20.62 -3.53 9.99
CA LEU A 59 19.26 -3.61 9.51
C LEU A 59 19.08 -2.92 8.15
N GLU A 60 19.65 -1.72 7.97
CA GLU A 60 19.62 -0.99 6.69
C GLU A 60 20.21 -1.83 5.53
N LEU A 61 21.18 -2.69 5.83
CA LEU A 61 21.86 -3.53 4.83
C LEU A 61 21.24 -4.92 4.69
N ALA A 62 20.41 -5.35 5.65
CA ALA A 62 19.94 -6.73 5.76
C ALA A 62 19.10 -7.20 4.57
N GLU A 63 18.39 -6.29 3.91
CA GLU A 63 17.45 -6.56 2.83
C GLU A 63 17.99 -6.13 1.44
N GLY A 64 19.25 -5.73 1.31
CA GLY A 64 19.80 -5.12 0.10
C GLY A 64 19.62 -5.94 -1.18
N SER A 65 19.72 -7.28 -1.12
CA SER A 65 19.42 -8.14 -2.27
C SER A 65 17.91 -8.15 -2.59
N LEU A 66 17.07 -8.16 -1.57
CA LEU A 66 15.62 -8.14 -1.72
C LEU A 66 15.14 -6.81 -2.31
N ASP A 67 15.64 -5.70 -1.81
CA ASP A 67 15.32 -4.35 -2.32
C ASP A 67 15.71 -4.20 -3.78
N ARG A 68 16.87 -4.72 -4.16
CA ARG A 68 17.34 -4.70 -5.54
C ARG A 68 16.43 -5.49 -6.47
N VAL A 69 16.07 -6.72 -6.10
CA VAL A 69 15.16 -7.57 -6.89
C VAL A 69 13.77 -6.96 -6.95
N ALA A 70 13.24 -6.49 -5.82
CA ALA A 70 11.93 -5.86 -5.72
C ALA A 70 11.86 -4.55 -6.52
N GLY A 71 12.88 -3.71 -6.44
CA GLY A 71 12.95 -2.44 -7.18
C GLY A 71 12.84 -2.66 -8.69
N VAL A 72 13.55 -3.63 -9.26
CA VAL A 72 13.45 -3.96 -10.70
C VAL A 72 12.07 -4.54 -11.02
N PHE A 73 11.61 -5.53 -10.23
CA PHE A 73 10.35 -6.20 -10.48
C PHE A 73 9.15 -5.24 -10.47
N TYR A 74 9.00 -4.46 -9.41
CA TYR A 74 7.84 -3.57 -9.28
C TYR A 74 7.89 -2.38 -10.25
N ASN A 75 9.10 -1.95 -10.65
CA ASN A 75 9.22 -0.98 -11.73
C ASN A 75 8.67 -1.53 -13.05
N LEU A 76 9.08 -2.74 -13.45
CA LEU A 76 8.59 -3.38 -14.67
C LEU A 76 7.11 -3.76 -14.58
N ALA A 77 6.64 -4.24 -13.44
CA ALA A 77 5.23 -4.57 -13.24
C ALA A 77 4.32 -3.32 -13.32
N GLY A 78 4.84 -2.14 -12.94
CA GLY A 78 4.11 -0.88 -13.02
C GLY A 78 4.15 -0.20 -14.39
N ALA A 79 5.29 -0.30 -15.11
CA ALA A 79 5.49 0.42 -16.37
C ALA A 79 5.21 -0.43 -17.61
N ASP A 80 5.43 -1.75 -17.53
CA ASP A 80 5.31 -2.69 -18.65
C ASP A 80 4.75 -4.03 -18.11
N SER A 81 3.49 -4.00 -17.66
CA SER A 81 2.85 -5.17 -17.07
C SER A 81 2.57 -6.24 -18.12
N THR A 82 2.80 -7.50 -17.73
CA THR A 82 2.43 -8.69 -18.50
C THR A 82 1.59 -9.63 -17.65
N PRO A 83 0.78 -10.53 -18.24
CA PRO A 83 0.03 -11.52 -17.46
C PRO A 83 0.92 -12.38 -16.55
N ALA A 84 2.17 -12.66 -16.96
CA ALA A 84 3.15 -13.40 -16.16
C ALA A 84 3.61 -12.60 -14.94
N ARG A 85 3.91 -11.30 -15.10
CA ARG A 85 4.28 -10.39 -13.99
C ARG A 85 3.14 -10.19 -13.03
N GLU A 86 1.90 -10.03 -13.52
CA GLU A 86 0.71 -9.93 -12.68
C GLU A 86 0.47 -11.20 -11.86
N ALA A 87 0.65 -12.38 -12.45
CA ALA A 87 0.53 -13.64 -11.73
C ALA A 87 1.59 -13.76 -10.64
N LEU A 88 2.84 -13.44 -10.97
CA LEU A 88 3.94 -13.44 -10.00
C LEU A 88 3.73 -12.40 -8.89
N GLN A 89 3.23 -11.21 -9.20
CA GLN A 89 2.90 -10.18 -8.20
C GLN A 89 1.86 -10.69 -7.19
N ARG A 90 0.84 -11.42 -7.66
CA ARG A 90 -0.16 -12.04 -6.76
C ARG A 90 0.45 -13.12 -5.87
N ASP A 91 1.41 -13.90 -6.37
CA ASP A 91 2.13 -14.93 -5.58
C ASP A 91 3.10 -14.31 -4.57
N LEU A 92 3.78 -13.23 -4.94
CA LEU A 92 4.77 -12.56 -4.09
C LEU A 92 4.14 -11.72 -2.96
N ALA A 93 2.97 -11.11 -3.19
CA ALA A 93 2.34 -10.22 -2.22
C ALA A 93 2.16 -10.85 -0.82
N PRO A 94 1.62 -12.08 -0.66
CA PRO A 94 1.53 -12.71 0.65
C PRO A 94 2.90 -13.06 1.24
N LYS A 95 3.90 -13.43 0.44
CA LYS A 95 5.26 -13.75 0.91
C LYS A 95 5.97 -12.52 1.47
N MET A 96 5.88 -11.39 0.78
CA MET A 96 6.44 -10.11 1.23
C MET A 96 5.73 -9.61 2.50
N SER A 97 4.40 -9.74 2.56
CA SER A 97 3.63 -9.39 3.75
C SER A 97 3.99 -10.27 4.96
N ALA A 98 4.17 -11.57 4.74
CA ALA A 98 4.61 -12.50 5.79
C ALA A 98 6.00 -12.13 6.30
N PHE A 99 6.96 -11.89 5.39
CA PHE A 99 8.31 -11.47 5.75
C PHE A 99 8.32 -10.16 6.56
N SER A 100 7.61 -9.13 6.12
CA SER A 100 7.47 -7.88 6.87
C SER A 100 6.88 -8.11 8.27
N SER A 101 5.93 -9.04 8.40
CA SER A 101 5.37 -9.41 9.69
C SER A 101 6.35 -10.19 10.57
N GLU A 102 7.15 -11.09 9.99
CA GLU A 102 8.22 -11.80 10.69
C GLU A 102 9.22 -10.81 11.30
N VAL A 103 9.66 -9.80 10.52
CA VAL A 103 10.59 -8.76 11.01
C VAL A 103 9.96 -7.95 12.13
N THR A 104 8.78 -7.38 11.91
CA THR A 104 8.14 -6.46 12.86
C THR A 104 7.64 -7.15 14.14
N ASN A 105 7.40 -8.46 14.12
CA ASN A 105 7.02 -9.24 15.29
C ASN A 105 8.22 -9.91 15.99
N ASN A 106 9.45 -9.71 15.49
CA ASN A 106 10.65 -10.28 16.09
C ASN A 106 10.99 -9.54 17.40
N LYS A 107 10.68 -10.17 18.54
CA LYS A 107 10.88 -9.59 19.86
C LYS A 107 12.35 -9.39 20.21
N ALA A 108 13.24 -10.29 19.79
CA ALA A 108 14.68 -10.17 20.03
C ALA A 108 15.26 -8.97 19.27
N LEU A 109 14.86 -8.81 18.01
CA LEU A 109 15.25 -7.66 17.21
C LEU A 109 14.74 -6.35 17.82
N PHE A 110 13.45 -6.31 18.22
CA PHE A 110 12.87 -5.15 18.87
C PHE A 110 13.61 -4.80 20.17
N ALA A 111 13.96 -5.79 20.98
CA ALA A 111 14.70 -5.55 22.24
C ALA A 111 16.05 -4.85 21.99
N ARG A 112 16.76 -5.20 20.91
CA ARG A 112 18.00 -4.53 20.52
C ARG A 112 17.79 -3.08 20.11
N VAL A 113 16.77 -2.82 19.28
CA VAL A 113 16.39 -1.47 18.84
C VAL A 113 15.93 -0.61 20.03
N ASP A 114 15.11 -1.16 20.93
CA ASP A 114 14.61 -0.43 22.09
C ASP A 114 15.72 -0.15 23.12
N ALA A 115 16.67 -1.07 23.31
CA ALA A 115 17.85 -0.83 24.15
C ALA A 115 18.68 0.37 23.67
N LEU A 116 18.90 0.48 22.36
CA LEU A 116 19.57 1.65 21.77
C LEU A 116 18.77 2.93 21.96
N TRP A 117 17.46 2.86 21.80
CA TRP A 117 16.57 4.00 22.02
C TRP A 117 16.60 4.48 23.48
N GLN A 118 16.55 3.58 24.43
CA GLN A 118 16.61 3.93 25.85
C GLN A 118 17.96 4.55 26.22
N GLY A 119 19.06 4.08 25.62
CA GLY A 119 20.42 4.61 25.86
C GLY A 119 20.84 5.75 24.94
N ARG A 120 19.97 6.24 24.03
CA ARG A 120 20.32 7.16 22.93
C ARG A 120 21.04 8.42 23.31
N ASP A 121 20.75 9.00 24.51
CA ASP A 121 21.33 10.23 24.95
C ASP A 121 22.84 10.07 25.25
N GLY A 122 23.30 8.83 25.54
CA GLY A 122 24.70 8.48 25.76
C GLY A 122 25.45 8.04 24.50
N LEU A 123 24.77 7.79 23.38
CA LEU A 123 25.39 7.21 22.19
C LEU A 123 26.07 8.24 21.27
N GLN A 124 25.91 9.53 21.52
CA GLN A 124 26.47 10.62 20.68
C GLN A 124 26.13 10.48 19.19
N LEU A 125 24.91 10.06 18.89
CA LEU A 125 24.43 9.86 17.50
C LEU A 125 24.34 11.18 16.75
N ALA A 126 24.72 11.17 15.47
CA ALA A 126 24.42 12.28 14.57
C ALA A 126 22.88 12.44 14.43
N PRO A 127 22.39 13.64 14.09
CA PRO A 127 20.93 13.88 13.96
C PRO A 127 20.23 12.90 13.02
N GLU A 128 20.87 12.52 11.91
CA GLU A 128 20.37 11.51 10.97
C GLU A 128 20.29 10.13 11.61
N GLN A 129 21.34 9.69 12.29
CA GLN A 129 21.37 8.40 12.99
C GLN A 129 20.28 8.31 14.06
N LEU A 130 20.11 9.38 14.84
CA LEU A 130 19.02 9.45 15.82
C LEU A 130 17.65 9.38 15.14
N ARG A 131 17.50 10.01 13.97
CA ARG A 131 16.25 9.95 13.21
C ARG A 131 15.96 8.55 12.69
N VAL A 132 16.96 7.84 12.15
CA VAL A 132 16.80 6.45 11.66
C VAL A 132 16.44 5.53 12.84
N LEU A 133 17.15 5.61 13.97
CA LEU A 133 16.81 4.85 15.17
C LEU A 133 15.37 5.11 15.63
N THR A 134 14.93 6.37 15.60
CA THR A 134 13.55 6.77 15.94
C THR A 134 12.54 6.08 15.03
N LEU A 135 12.79 6.06 13.72
CA LEU A 135 11.89 5.47 12.72
C LEU A 135 11.80 3.94 12.89
N TYR A 136 12.92 3.25 13.11
CA TYR A 136 12.90 1.81 13.39
C TYR A 136 12.10 1.50 14.65
N ARG A 137 12.37 2.16 15.75
CA ARG A 137 11.59 1.93 16.97
C ARG A 137 10.10 2.20 16.76
N GLN A 138 9.77 3.30 16.09
CA GLN A 138 8.39 3.67 15.78
C GLN A 138 7.72 2.58 14.92
N MET A 139 8.40 2.02 13.95
CA MET A 139 7.91 0.91 13.11
C MET A 139 7.50 -0.28 13.97
N PHE A 140 8.37 -0.74 14.88
CA PHE A 140 8.07 -1.86 15.78
C PHE A 140 6.94 -1.55 16.76
N VAL A 141 6.95 -0.38 17.40
CA VAL A 141 5.90 0.04 18.34
C VAL A 141 4.55 0.10 17.64
N ARG A 142 4.49 0.67 16.44
CA ARG A 142 3.26 0.76 15.63
C ARG A 142 2.80 -0.59 15.08
N ALA A 143 3.70 -1.55 14.95
CA ALA A 143 3.34 -2.95 14.64
C ALA A 143 2.75 -3.67 15.86
N GLY A 144 3.00 -3.19 17.07
CA GLY A 144 2.49 -3.76 18.33
C GLY A 144 3.55 -4.47 19.18
N ALA A 145 4.86 -4.26 18.90
CA ALA A 145 5.96 -4.96 19.58
C ALA A 145 5.98 -4.76 21.11
N VAL A 146 5.42 -3.64 21.59
CA VAL A 146 5.31 -3.31 23.02
C VAL A 146 4.11 -3.96 23.73
N LEU A 147 3.21 -4.59 22.96
CA LEU A 147 1.99 -5.18 23.52
C LEU A 147 2.21 -6.65 23.85
N GLU A 148 1.54 -7.10 24.92
CA GLU A 148 1.57 -8.48 25.37
C GLU A 148 0.16 -8.99 25.69
N GLY A 149 0.02 -10.31 25.80
CA GLY A 149 -1.21 -10.96 26.24
C GLY A 149 -2.42 -10.58 25.40
N GLU A 150 -3.51 -10.19 26.07
CA GLU A 150 -4.79 -9.86 25.43
C GLU A 150 -4.70 -8.64 24.51
N ALA A 151 -3.89 -7.64 24.85
CA ALA A 151 -3.75 -6.44 24.01
C ALA A 151 -3.09 -6.74 22.65
N ALA A 152 -2.08 -7.61 22.63
CA ALA A 152 -1.43 -8.05 21.40
C ALA A 152 -2.39 -8.89 20.53
N ALA A 153 -3.14 -9.82 21.15
CA ALA A 153 -4.15 -10.62 20.46
C ALA A 153 -5.26 -9.74 19.89
N ARG A 154 -5.73 -8.74 20.66
CA ARG A 154 -6.75 -7.80 20.21
C ARG A 154 -6.26 -6.92 19.04
N LEU A 155 -5.04 -6.41 19.09
CA LEU A 155 -4.45 -5.65 17.97
C LEU A 155 -4.42 -6.49 16.68
N THR A 156 -4.03 -7.75 16.79
CA THR A 156 -4.03 -8.70 15.67
C THR A 156 -5.43 -8.89 15.07
N ALA A 157 -6.43 -9.09 15.91
CA ALA A 157 -7.83 -9.22 15.49
C ALA A 157 -8.34 -7.93 14.81
N VAL A 158 -8.05 -6.77 15.36
CA VAL A 158 -8.39 -5.45 14.80
C VAL A 158 -7.74 -5.26 13.41
N LYS A 159 -6.45 -5.57 13.27
CA LYS A 159 -5.73 -5.47 11.99
C LYS A 159 -6.35 -6.39 10.92
N SER A 160 -6.63 -7.63 11.28
CA SER A 160 -7.26 -8.61 10.38
C SER A 160 -8.67 -8.15 9.95
N ARG A 161 -9.48 -7.65 10.89
CA ARG A 161 -10.83 -7.17 10.58
C ARG A 161 -10.80 -5.94 9.68
N LEU A 162 -9.89 -4.99 9.93
CA LEU A 162 -9.69 -3.80 9.08
C LEU A 162 -9.30 -4.18 7.64
N ALA A 163 -8.48 -5.21 7.45
CA ALA A 163 -8.10 -5.69 6.12
C ALA A 163 -9.31 -6.25 5.35
N VAL A 164 -10.14 -7.07 6.01
CA VAL A 164 -11.39 -7.60 5.42
C VAL A 164 -12.35 -6.47 5.05
N LEU A 165 -12.60 -5.54 5.98
CA LEU A 165 -13.50 -4.41 5.75
C LEU A 165 -13.00 -3.49 4.63
N GLY A 166 -11.68 -3.22 4.56
CA GLY A 166 -11.09 -2.42 3.50
C GLY A 166 -11.27 -3.05 2.12
N THR A 167 -11.07 -4.36 2.02
CA THR A 167 -11.31 -5.11 0.78
C THR A 167 -12.79 -5.05 0.37
N GLN A 168 -13.70 -5.32 1.30
CA GLN A 168 -15.14 -5.27 1.04
C GLN A 168 -15.59 -3.87 0.62
N PHE A 169 -15.10 -2.83 1.30
CA PHE A 169 -15.37 -1.42 0.96
C PHE A 169 -14.98 -1.11 -0.50
N GLY A 170 -13.77 -1.50 -0.90
CA GLY A 170 -13.30 -1.31 -2.28
C GLY A 170 -14.12 -2.09 -3.30
N GLN A 171 -14.43 -3.35 -3.01
CA GLN A 171 -15.26 -4.19 -3.91
C GLN A 171 -16.67 -3.63 -4.10
N ASN A 172 -17.29 -3.12 -3.06
CA ASN A 172 -18.62 -2.49 -3.13
C ASN A 172 -18.60 -1.24 -4.03
N LEU A 173 -17.57 -0.38 -3.90
CA LEU A 173 -17.42 0.79 -4.78
C LEU A 173 -17.25 0.38 -6.25
N LEU A 174 -16.41 -0.64 -6.52
CA LEU A 174 -16.22 -1.15 -7.88
C LEU A 174 -17.48 -1.79 -8.45
N ALA A 175 -18.29 -2.43 -7.61
CA ALA A 175 -19.57 -2.99 -8.03
C ALA A 175 -20.56 -1.88 -8.46
N ASP A 176 -20.67 -0.81 -7.67
CA ASP A 176 -21.48 0.36 -8.01
C ASP A 176 -21.00 1.03 -9.31
N GLU A 177 -19.70 1.19 -9.49
CA GLU A 177 -19.11 1.76 -10.71
C GLU A 177 -19.42 0.92 -11.95
N ARG A 178 -19.39 -0.41 -11.81
CA ARG A 178 -19.71 -1.33 -12.92
C ARG A 178 -21.18 -1.37 -13.25
N ALA A 179 -22.04 -1.25 -12.25
CA ALA A 179 -23.47 -1.39 -12.41
C ALA A 179 -24.13 -0.16 -13.03
N TRP A 180 -23.57 1.03 -12.83
CA TRP A 180 -24.19 2.27 -13.26
C TRP A 180 -23.62 2.80 -14.57
N PHE A 181 -24.50 3.17 -15.47
CA PHE A 181 -24.20 4.03 -16.60
C PHE A 181 -25.45 4.82 -17.01
N MET A 182 -25.23 5.94 -17.69
CA MET A 182 -26.29 6.82 -18.19
C MET A 182 -26.18 6.94 -19.72
N PRO A 183 -27.18 6.43 -20.49
CA PRO A 183 -27.22 6.66 -21.92
C PRO A 183 -27.34 8.13 -22.28
N LEU A 184 -26.68 8.53 -23.35
CA LEU A 184 -26.75 9.86 -23.94
C LEU A 184 -27.40 9.77 -25.33
N ALA A 185 -28.27 10.73 -25.66
CA ALA A 185 -28.68 10.95 -27.03
C ALA A 185 -27.57 11.70 -27.82
N GLU A 186 -27.55 11.63 -29.13
CA GLU A 186 -26.58 12.36 -29.95
C GLU A 186 -26.61 13.88 -29.67
N ALA A 187 -27.79 14.45 -29.43
CA ALA A 187 -27.95 15.86 -29.05
C ALA A 187 -27.33 16.21 -27.68
N ASP A 188 -27.09 15.25 -26.82
CA ASP A 188 -26.46 15.45 -25.51
C ASP A 188 -24.94 15.54 -25.60
N LEU A 189 -24.36 15.18 -26.74
CA LEU A 189 -22.92 15.29 -27.00
C LEU A 189 -22.51 16.72 -27.42
N GLU A 190 -23.49 17.55 -27.80
CA GLU A 190 -23.23 18.95 -28.19
C GLU A 190 -22.55 19.70 -27.06
N GLY A 191 -21.45 20.40 -27.39
CA GLY A 191 -20.66 21.18 -26.43
C GLY A 191 -19.65 20.35 -25.62
N LEU A 192 -19.60 19.02 -25.78
CA LEU A 192 -18.56 18.19 -25.21
C LEU A 192 -17.29 18.23 -26.09
N PRO A 193 -16.08 18.29 -25.49
CA PRO A 193 -14.84 18.08 -26.22
C PRO A 193 -14.79 16.71 -26.90
N GLU A 194 -14.08 16.63 -28.04
CA GLU A 194 -13.99 15.41 -28.85
C GLU A 194 -13.51 14.19 -28.03
N PHE A 195 -12.53 14.36 -27.14
CA PHE A 195 -12.04 13.26 -26.32
C PHE A 195 -13.10 12.70 -25.34
N VAL A 196 -14.02 13.55 -24.85
CA VAL A 196 -15.14 13.11 -23.98
C VAL A 196 -16.16 12.36 -24.82
N VAL A 197 -16.47 12.85 -26.02
CA VAL A 197 -17.38 12.16 -26.96
C VAL A 197 -16.82 10.80 -27.34
N ALA A 198 -15.53 10.71 -27.69
CA ALA A 198 -14.86 9.45 -28.01
C ALA A 198 -14.91 8.47 -26.83
N ALA A 199 -14.63 8.93 -25.62
CA ALA A 199 -14.69 8.12 -24.41
C ALA A 199 -16.12 7.63 -24.11
N ALA A 200 -17.13 8.47 -24.29
CA ALA A 200 -18.53 8.10 -24.09
C ALA A 200 -19.00 7.04 -25.10
N ARG A 201 -18.57 7.14 -26.35
CA ARG A 201 -18.84 6.14 -27.40
C ARG A 201 -18.15 4.80 -27.12
N ALA A 202 -16.87 4.84 -26.72
CA ALA A 202 -16.12 3.64 -26.32
C ALA A 202 -16.76 2.95 -25.11
N ALA A 203 -17.18 3.71 -24.10
CA ALA A 203 -17.91 3.18 -22.94
C ALA A 203 -19.27 2.58 -23.34
N GLY A 204 -19.95 3.14 -24.32
CA GLY A 204 -21.18 2.56 -24.87
C GLY A 204 -20.97 1.17 -25.47
N VAL A 205 -19.89 0.98 -26.22
CA VAL A 205 -19.50 -0.32 -26.77
C VAL A 205 -19.16 -1.31 -25.64
N GLU A 206 -18.37 -0.89 -24.65
CA GLU A 206 -18.02 -1.73 -23.50
C GLU A 206 -19.25 -2.19 -22.68
N LYS A 207 -20.27 -1.33 -22.59
CA LYS A 207 -21.54 -1.61 -21.88
C LYS A 207 -22.60 -2.29 -22.72
N ASP A 208 -22.31 -2.65 -23.96
CA ASP A 208 -23.27 -3.18 -24.92
C ASP A 208 -24.54 -2.30 -25.04
N ALA A 209 -24.35 -0.98 -24.98
CA ALA A 209 -25.39 0.02 -25.07
C ALA A 209 -25.63 0.42 -26.56
N ALA A 210 -26.85 0.85 -26.88
CA ALA A 210 -27.23 1.27 -28.24
C ALA A 210 -26.54 2.57 -28.72
N GLY A 211 -25.84 3.29 -27.83
CA GLY A 211 -25.19 4.56 -28.13
C GLY A 211 -24.19 4.96 -27.04
N PRO A 212 -23.70 6.23 -27.05
CA PRO A 212 -22.76 6.73 -26.08
C PRO A 212 -23.35 6.72 -24.67
N VAL A 213 -22.50 6.45 -23.68
CA VAL A 213 -22.89 6.44 -22.26
C VAL A 213 -21.88 7.19 -21.41
N VAL A 214 -22.35 7.73 -20.28
CA VAL A 214 -21.50 8.16 -19.17
C VAL A 214 -21.45 7.05 -18.13
N THR A 215 -20.25 6.67 -17.70
CA THR A 215 -20.04 5.74 -16.59
C THR A 215 -19.50 6.50 -15.36
N LEU A 216 -19.39 5.83 -14.20
CA LEU A 216 -18.77 6.41 -13.00
C LEU A 216 -17.24 6.32 -13.00
N SER A 217 -16.61 5.90 -14.10
CA SER A 217 -15.16 5.97 -14.25
C SER A 217 -14.68 7.41 -14.15
N ARG A 218 -13.68 7.67 -13.30
CA ARG A 218 -13.16 9.02 -13.06
C ARG A 218 -12.72 9.72 -14.35
N SER A 219 -12.16 8.97 -15.29
CA SER A 219 -11.68 9.50 -16.58
C SER A 219 -12.81 9.98 -17.50
N LEU A 220 -14.06 9.55 -17.28
CA LEU A 220 -15.23 9.97 -18.06
C LEU A 220 -16.14 10.89 -17.26
N ILE A 221 -16.47 10.55 -15.98
CA ILE A 221 -17.41 11.33 -15.19
C ILE A 221 -16.91 12.75 -14.93
N VAL A 222 -15.62 12.93 -14.58
CA VAL A 222 -15.09 14.24 -14.26
C VAL A 222 -15.12 15.19 -15.45
N PRO A 223 -14.59 14.82 -16.65
CA PRO A 223 -14.72 15.65 -17.83
C PRO A 223 -16.18 15.89 -18.24
N PHE A 224 -17.06 14.89 -18.14
CA PHE A 224 -18.47 15.09 -18.42
C PHE A 224 -19.10 16.15 -17.52
N LEU A 225 -18.86 16.10 -16.22
CA LEU A 225 -19.34 17.10 -15.27
C LEU A 225 -18.76 18.50 -15.53
N GLN A 226 -17.51 18.56 -16.03
CA GLN A 226 -16.83 19.82 -16.33
C GLN A 226 -17.36 20.48 -17.59
N PHE A 227 -17.55 19.72 -18.67
CA PHE A 227 -17.77 20.25 -20.01
C PHE A 227 -19.21 20.18 -20.52
N SER A 228 -20.03 19.24 -20.02
CA SER A 228 -21.42 19.13 -20.54
C SER A 228 -22.24 20.39 -20.25
N PRO A 229 -22.88 21.01 -21.26
CA PRO A 229 -23.79 22.12 -21.04
C PRO A 229 -25.13 21.68 -20.43
N ARG A 230 -25.47 20.38 -20.47
CA ARG A 230 -26.73 19.82 -20.01
C ARG A 230 -26.76 19.69 -18.48
N ARG A 231 -27.25 20.72 -17.77
CA ARG A 231 -27.27 20.73 -16.30
C ARG A 231 -27.98 19.52 -15.67
N ALA A 232 -29.12 19.12 -16.23
CA ALA A 232 -29.91 17.99 -15.70
C ALA A 232 -29.13 16.66 -15.78
N LEU A 233 -28.37 16.43 -16.87
CA LEU A 233 -27.53 15.24 -17.02
C LEU A 233 -26.32 15.29 -16.08
N ARG A 234 -25.69 16.47 -15.92
CA ARG A 234 -24.64 16.63 -14.92
C ARG A 234 -25.13 16.33 -13.50
N GLN A 235 -26.32 16.82 -13.15
CA GLN A 235 -26.89 16.56 -11.83
C GLN A 235 -27.12 15.06 -11.62
N LYS A 236 -27.74 14.37 -12.57
CA LYS A 236 -27.98 12.92 -12.49
C LYS A 236 -26.66 12.13 -12.37
N ALA A 237 -25.66 12.50 -13.17
CA ALA A 237 -24.33 11.87 -13.11
C ALA A 237 -23.62 12.14 -11.78
N TYR A 238 -23.68 13.37 -11.27
CA TYR A 238 -23.09 13.76 -9.98
C TYR A 238 -23.75 13.03 -8.82
N GLU A 239 -25.09 12.99 -8.77
CA GLU A 239 -25.83 12.29 -7.72
C GLU A 239 -25.46 10.80 -7.67
N ALA A 240 -25.37 10.14 -8.83
CA ALA A 240 -24.92 8.76 -8.90
C ALA A 240 -23.46 8.59 -8.43
N TRP A 241 -22.58 9.53 -8.80
CA TRP A 241 -21.16 9.46 -8.45
C TRP A 241 -20.92 9.63 -6.95
N VAL A 242 -21.59 10.58 -6.31
CA VAL A 242 -21.44 10.80 -4.86
C VAL A 242 -22.18 9.76 -4.00
N ALA A 243 -23.17 9.07 -4.58
CA ALA A 243 -23.92 8.03 -3.88
C ALA A 243 -23.24 6.65 -3.90
N ARG A 244 -22.08 6.50 -4.57
CA ARG A 244 -21.35 5.22 -4.57
C ARG A 244 -21.06 4.76 -3.15
N GLY A 245 -21.34 3.50 -2.86
CA GLY A 245 -21.21 2.91 -1.54
C GLY A 245 -22.21 3.45 -0.50
N ALA A 246 -23.24 4.21 -0.93
CA ALA A 246 -24.27 4.74 -0.04
C ALA A 246 -25.69 4.58 -0.62
N ASN A 247 -25.89 3.56 -1.45
CA ASN A 247 -27.15 3.34 -2.20
C ASN A 247 -28.23 2.59 -1.41
N GLY A 248 -27.97 2.16 -0.17
CA GLY A 248 -28.91 1.41 0.66
C GLY A 248 -29.11 -0.05 0.24
N GLY A 249 -28.30 -0.55 -0.70
CA GLY A 249 -28.33 -1.93 -1.19
C GLY A 249 -27.19 -2.81 -0.64
N ALA A 250 -26.92 -3.91 -1.35
CA ALA A 250 -25.89 -4.88 -0.99
C ALA A 250 -24.45 -4.29 -1.01
N THR A 251 -24.25 -3.19 -1.71
CA THR A 251 -22.97 -2.47 -1.84
C THR A 251 -22.85 -1.27 -0.88
N ASP A 252 -23.78 -1.13 0.07
CA ASP A 252 -23.76 -0.02 1.03
C ASP A 252 -22.60 -0.12 2.02
N ASN A 253 -21.72 0.87 1.99
CA ASN A 253 -20.51 0.93 2.81
C ASN A 253 -20.68 1.71 4.12
N ARG A 254 -21.85 2.28 4.42
CA ARG A 254 -22.01 3.13 5.61
C ARG A 254 -21.76 2.39 6.91
N ALA A 255 -22.26 1.17 7.04
CA ALA A 255 -21.99 0.33 8.22
C ALA A 255 -20.52 -0.09 8.28
N ILE A 256 -19.92 -0.44 7.11
CA ILE A 256 -18.50 -0.79 7.00
C ILE A 256 -17.62 0.41 7.40
N ALA A 257 -17.95 1.61 6.94
CA ALA A 257 -17.22 2.82 7.30
C ALA A 257 -17.29 3.11 8.81
N ALA A 258 -18.48 2.95 9.43
CA ALA A 258 -18.64 3.13 10.87
C ALA A 258 -17.78 2.12 11.67
N GLU A 259 -17.78 0.85 11.27
CA GLU A 259 -16.95 -0.17 11.90
C GLU A 259 -15.43 0.11 11.70
N ILE A 260 -15.01 0.50 10.50
CA ILE A 260 -13.62 0.90 10.23
C ILE A 260 -13.19 2.05 11.14
N LEU A 261 -14.03 3.08 11.34
CA LEU A 261 -13.69 4.21 12.19
C LEU A 261 -13.55 3.78 13.66
N ALA A 262 -14.46 2.95 14.16
CA ALA A 262 -14.38 2.42 15.52
C ALA A 262 -13.11 1.57 15.74
N LEU A 263 -12.77 0.68 14.80
CA LEU A 263 -11.58 -0.16 14.89
C LEU A 263 -10.28 0.64 14.74
N ARG A 264 -10.27 1.71 13.95
CA ARG A 264 -9.12 2.62 13.84
C ARG A 264 -8.87 3.36 15.14
N ASP A 265 -9.93 3.83 15.81
CA ASP A 265 -9.83 4.48 17.12
C ASP A 265 -9.34 3.51 18.19
N GLU A 266 -9.90 2.29 18.22
CA GLU A 266 -9.44 1.23 19.12
C GLU A 266 -7.97 0.88 18.88
N ARG A 267 -7.54 0.72 17.62
CA ARG A 267 -6.15 0.48 17.26
C ARG A 267 -5.21 1.56 17.81
N ALA A 268 -5.60 2.83 17.64
CA ALA A 268 -4.81 3.95 18.14
C ALA A 268 -4.68 3.90 19.66
N LYS A 269 -5.77 3.67 20.39
CA LYS A 269 -5.78 3.57 21.85
C LYS A 269 -4.97 2.38 22.37
N LEU A 270 -5.08 1.20 21.73
CA LEU A 270 -4.24 0.05 22.07
C LEU A 270 -2.75 0.36 21.97
N LEU A 271 -2.36 1.20 21.02
CA LEU A 271 -0.97 1.63 20.80
C LEU A 271 -0.57 2.89 21.62
N GLY A 272 -1.44 3.38 22.50
CA GLY A 272 -1.16 4.51 23.40
C GLY A 272 -1.40 5.89 22.81
N TYR A 273 -2.03 6.01 21.65
CA TYR A 273 -2.37 7.29 21.03
C TYR A 273 -3.74 7.80 21.51
N ALA A 274 -3.88 9.13 21.63
CA ALA A 274 -5.13 9.77 22.02
C ALA A 274 -6.24 9.58 20.97
N SER A 275 -5.87 9.62 19.68
CA SER A 275 -6.80 9.43 18.56
C SER A 275 -6.14 8.73 17.39
N PHE A 276 -6.95 8.27 16.42
CA PHE A 276 -6.41 7.75 15.16
C PHE A 276 -5.67 8.83 14.34
N ALA A 277 -6.07 10.10 14.46
CA ALA A 277 -5.37 11.20 13.81
C ALA A 277 -3.94 11.36 14.37
N ASP A 278 -3.76 11.32 15.69
CA ASP A 278 -2.43 11.33 16.33
C ASP A 278 -1.58 10.16 15.82
N TYR A 279 -2.15 8.95 15.84
CA TYR A 279 -1.48 7.76 15.30
C TYR A 279 -1.09 7.93 13.84
N LYS A 280 -1.97 8.43 12.99
CA LYS A 280 -1.73 8.53 11.54
C LYS A 280 -0.70 9.60 11.23
N LEU A 281 -0.77 10.76 11.87
CA LEU A 281 0.05 11.93 11.54
C LEU A 281 1.46 11.91 12.15
N GLU A 282 1.71 11.13 13.19
CA GLU A 282 3.03 11.05 13.83
C GLU A 282 4.20 10.85 12.84
N PRO A 283 4.15 9.92 11.84
CA PRO A 283 5.21 9.77 10.84
C PRO A 283 5.13 10.77 9.67
N GLU A 284 4.00 11.47 9.51
CA GLU A 284 3.77 12.39 8.39
C GLU A 284 4.40 13.77 8.65
N MET A 285 4.39 14.67 7.65
CA MET A 285 4.93 16.03 7.79
C MET A 285 4.19 16.87 8.84
N ALA A 286 2.87 16.72 8.94
CA ALA A 286 2.04 17.48 9.90
C ALA A 286 2.32 17.15 11.36
N LYS A 287 2.77 15.94 11.67
CA LYS A 287 3.10 15.43 13.02
C LYS A 287 1.91 15.35 13.98
N THR A 288 1.09 16.38 14.05
CA THR A 288 -0.06 16.52 14.97
C THR A 288 -1.33 16.90 14.23
N PRO A 289 -2.52 16.61 14.79
CA PRO A 289 -3.80 17.01 14.20
C PRO A 289 -4.11 18.52 14.29
N ALA A 290 -3.36 19.27 15.10
CA ALA A 290 -3.55 20.70 15.36
C ALA A 290 -2.84 21.56 14.31
#